data_a664b8c9cbd309789ade3d6e18a6b819
#
_entry.id   a664b8c9cbd309789ade3d6e18a6b819
#
_cell.length_a   1.000
_cell.length_b   1.000
_cell.length_c   1.000
_cell.angle_alpha   90.00
_cell.angle_beta   90.00
_cell.angle_gamma   90.00
#
_symmetry.space_group_name_H-M   'P 1'
#
loop_
_entity.id
_entity.type
_entity.pdbx_description
1 polymer ?
#
loop_
_entity_poly.entity_id
_entity_poly.type
_entity_poly.pdbx_seq_one_letter_code
_entity_poly.pdbx_strand_id
1 'polypeptide(L)'
;MDQLGSGHRNVFRDEEPGLTGIGTEPEFAIGQRALLVQTAQGNILWDSISYLDDATIEAVRRLGGISAITISHPHFYSSMVEWARAFDAPVRLHAANRAFVQRPDAAIEYWEGDTLALNSEVTLIRCGGHFPGSTVLHWAAGAGGRGVLLTGDTIYVVSDRRYASFMFSYPNLIPLPGSAIRGIVSAIEPFAFDRLYGGWFERVIRQDAKQAVTRSAQRYIRAIQERPQNT
;
A
#
# COMPACT_ATOMS: atom_id res chain seq x y z
N MET A 1 19.95 -12.48 3.96
CA MET A 1 18.96 -12.98 4.96
C MET A 1 19.65 -13.36 6.25
N ASP A 2 20.75 -14.12 6.24
CA ASP A 2 21.43 -14.60 7.46
C ASP A 2 21.93 -13.51 8.40
N GLN A 3 22.34 -12.35 7.88
CA GLN A 3 22.79 -11.22 8.72
C GLN A 3 21.65 -10.50 9.46
N LEU A 4 20.41 -10.62 8.99
CA LEU A 4 19.23 -10.04 9.64
C LEU A 4 18.65 -10.99 10.72
N GLY A 5 18.84 -12.30 10.56
CA GLY A 5 18.27 -13.33 11.44
C GLY A 5 18.76 -13.30 12.89
N SER A 6 19.90 -12.64 13.17
CA SER A 6 20.45 -12.58 14.54
C SER A 6 19.89 -11.46 15.42
N GLY A 7 19.10 -10.55 14.88
CA GLY A 7 18.62 -9.39 15.65
C GLY A 7 17.24 -8.87 15.27
N HIS A 8 16.59 -9.44 14.25
CA HIS A 8 15.29 -9.01 13.77
C HIS A 8 14.27 -10.14 13.85
N ARG A 9 13.02 -9.77 14.04
CA ARG A 9 11.86 -10.68 13.98
C ARG A 9 10.70 -9.97 13.31
N ASN A 10 9.84 -10.72 12.66
CA ASN A 10 8.58 -10.16 12.18
C ASN A 10 7.50 -10.25 13.27
N VAL A 11 6.71 -9.18 13.34
CA VAL A 11 5.56 -9.06 14.24
C VAL A 11 4.28 -9.00 13.43
N PHE A 12 3.23 -9.60 13.96
CA PHE A 12 1.90 -9.65 13.39
C PHE A 12 0.96 -8.85 14.28
N ARG A 13 0.20 -7.92 13.70
CA ARG A 13 -0.79 -7.11 14.43
C ARG A 13 -2.14 -7.18 13.73
N ASP A 14 -3.16 -7.56 14.46
CA ASP A 14 -4.53 -7.51 13.97
C ASP A 14 -4.98 -6.05 13.87
N GLU A 15 -5.24 -5.60 12.64
CA GLU A 15 -5.69 -4.23 12.36
C GLU A 15 -7.21 -4.11 12.43
N GLU A 16 -7.90 -5.09 11.87
CA GLU A 16 -9.34 -5.33 11.94
C GLU A 16 -9.65 -6.77 11.50
N PRO A 17 -10.89 -7.28 11.71
CA PRO A 17 -11.26 -8.61 11.24
C PRO A 17 -10.94 -8.81 9.75
N GLY A 18 -10.09 -9.80 9.43
CA GLY A 18 -9.66 -10.08 8.07
C GLY A 18 -8.48 -9.22 7.56
N LEU A 19 -7.86 -8.39 8.41
CA LEU A 19 -6.69 -7.60 8.03
C LEU A 19 -5.58 -7.73 9.08
N THR A 20 -4.46 -8.31 8.70
CA THR A 20 -3.28 -8.46 9.56
C THR A 20 -2.09 -7.66 9.02
N GLY A 21 -1.53 -6.78 9.83
CA GLY A 21 -0.28 -6.07 9.54
C GLY A 21 0.94 -6.92 9.89
N ILE A 22 1.95 -6.94 9.01
CA ILE A 22 3.21 -7.65 9.19
C ILE A 22 4.35 -6.63 9.08
N GLY A 23 5.18 -6.52 10.12
CA GLY A 23 6.32 -5.60 10.14
C GLY A 23 7.51 -6.23 10.82
N THR A 24 8.69 -5.60 10.75
CA THR A 24 9.95 -6.11 11.32
C THR A 24 10.34 -5.30 12.54
N GLU A 25 10.74 -5.97 13.63
CA GLU A 25 11.26 -5.38 14.85
C GLU A 25 12.66 -5.93 15.19
N PRO A 26 13.65 -5.05 15.53
CA PRO A 26 13.61 -3.60 15.38
C PRO A 26 13.36 -3.19 13.92
N GLU A 27 12.93 -1.94 13.68
CA GLU A 27 12.66 -1.46 12.32
C GLU A 27 13.87 -1.67 11.40
N PHE A 28 13.59 -2.18 10.18
CA PHE A 28 14.58 -2.39 9.15
C PHE A 28 14.25 -1.57 7.92
N ALA A 29 15.26 -1.03 7.25
CA ALA A 29 15.14 -0.14 6.09
C ALA A 29 14.30 1.10 6.44
N ILE A 30 13.12 1.26 5.85
CA ILE A 30 12.21 2.39 6.12
C ILE A 30 11.08 2.02 7.09
N GLY A 31 11.13 0.83 7.68
CA GLY A 31 10.16 0.38 8.69
C GLY A 31 8.73 0.19 8.18
N GLN A 32 8.55 -0.03 6.88
CA GLN A 32 7.22 -0.28 6.31
C GLN A 32 6.64 -1.61 6.79
N ARG A 33 5.31 -1.72 6.72
CA ARG A 33 4.59 -2.98 6.93
C ARG A 33 3.99 -3.49 5.63
N ALA A 34 3.79 -4.81 5.56
CA ALA A 34 2.86 -5.44 4.65
C ALA A 34 1.49 -5.61 5.32
N LEU A 35 0.44 -5.77 4.53
CA LEU A 35 -0.92 -6.02 5.01
C LEU A 35 -1.48 -7.27 4.33
N LEU A 36 -1.84 -8.28 5.13
CA LEU A 36 -2.50 -9.49 4.64
C LEU A 36 -4.00 -9.30 4.71
N VAL A 37 -4.64 -9.17 3.55
CA VAL A 37 -6.10 -9.11 3.40
C VAL A 37 -6.63 -10.53 3.26
N GLN A 38 -7.43 -10.99 4.21
CA GLN A 38 -8.01 -12.32 4.21
C GLN A 38 -9.40 -12.29 3.55
N THR A 39 -9.56 -13.05 2.47
CA THR A 39 -10.84 -13.18 1.76
C THR A 39 -11.22 -14.64 1.58
N ALA A 40 -12.51 -14.90 1.34
CA ALA A 40 -13.01 -16.25 1.07
C ALA A 40 -12.43 -16.87 -0.23
N GLN A 41 -11.90 -16.03 -1.12
CA GLN A 41 -11.33 -16.45 -2.41
C GLN A 41 -9.80 -16.51 -2.42
N GLY A 42 -9.18 -16.46 -1.24
CA GLY A 42 -7.73 -16.48 -1.03
C GLY A 42 -7.20 -15.15 -0.50
N ASN A 43 -6.11 -15.21 0.25
CA ASN A 43 -5.53 -14.04 0.88
C ASN A 43 -4.65 -13.25 -0.09
N ILE A 44 -4.70 -11.93 0.01
CA ILE A 44 -3.90 -11.02 -0.79
C ILE A 44 -2.87 -10.34 0.11
N LEU A 45 -1.59 -10.46 -0.21
CA LEU A 45 -0.54 -9.67 0.45
C LEU A 45 -0.40 -8.32 -0.27
N TRP A 46 -0.67 -7.25 0.45
CA TRP A 46 -0.46 -5.88 0.01
C TRP A 46 0.86 -5.35 0.53
N ASP A 47 1.73 -4.97 -0.39
CA ASP A 47 3.13 -4.62 -0.17
C ASP A 47 3.97 -5.79 0.40
N SER A 48 5.27 -5.61 0.53
CA SER A 48 6.16 -6.58 1.14
C SER A 48 7.15 -5.91 2.08
N ILE A 49 7.63 -6.67 3.05
CA ILE A 49 8.72 -6.29 3.95
C ILE A 49 9.98 -7.03 3.57
N SER A 50 11.15 -6.44 3.86
CA SER A 50 12.44 -6.97 3.38
C SER A 50 12.88 -8.26 4.08
N TYR A 51 12.47 -8.45 5.33
CA TYR A 51 12.83 -9.64 6.12
C TYR A 51 11.76 -10.73 5.97
N LEU A 52 12.18 -11.92 5.58
CA LEU A 52 11.33 -13.12 5.49
C LEU A 52 12.10 -14.30 6.04
N ASP A 53 11.60 -14.93 7.09
CA ASP A 53 12.13 -16.13 7.72
C ASP A 53 11.09 -17.25 7.78
N ASP A 54 11.52 -18.45 8.14
CA ASP A 54 10.64 -19.62 8.23
C ASP A 54 9.52 -19.42 9.25
N ALA A 55 9.78 -18.72 10.35
CA ALA A 55 8.75 -18.41 11.35
C ALA A 55 7.63 -17.53 10.77
N THR A 56 8.00 -16.56 9.94
CA THR A 56 7.04 -15.70 9.21
C THR A 56 6.24 -16.50 8.19
N ILE A 57 6.92 -17.36 7.42
CA ILE A 57 6.27 -18.22 6.43
C ILE A 57 5.24 -19.12 7.12
N GLU A 58 5.61 -19.78 8.21
CA GLU A 58 4.71 -20.62 8.98
C GLU A 58 3.53 -19.84 9.60
N ALA A 59 3.78 -18.62 10.11
CA ALA A 59 2.72 -17.78 10.64
C ALA A 59 1.69 -17.39 9.56
N VAL A 60 2.16 -16.97 8.39
CA VAL A 60 1.28 -16.62 7.26
C VAL A 60 0.54 -17.86 6.72
N ARG A 61 1.16 -19.05 6.69
CA ARG A 61 0.49 -20.30 6.32
C ARG A 61 -0.65 -20.63 7.28
N ARG A 62 -0.48 -20.41 8.59
CA ARG A 62 -1.57 -20.60 9.58
C ARG A 62 -2.74 -19.64 9.38
N LEU A 63 -2.48 -18.46 8.79
CA LEU A 63 -3.52 -17.50 8.40
C LEU A 63 -4.18 -17.85 7.05
N GLY A 64 -3.81 -18.96 6.39
CA GLY A 64 -4.37 -19.41 5.11
C GLY A 64 -3.45 -19.17 3.90
N GLY A 65 -2.19 -18.78 4.12
CA GLY A 65 -1.21 -18.54 3.04
C GLY A 65 -1.47 -17.26 2.26
N ILE A 66 -0.91 -17.19 1.05
CA ILE A 66 -1.04 -16.06 0.12
C ILE A 66 -1.42 -16.59 -1.26
N SER A 67 -2.46 -16.06 -1.88
CA SER A 67 -2.90 -16.41 -3.24
C SER A 67 -2.40 -15.43 -4.31
N ALA A 68 -2.13 -14.19 -3.93
CA ALA A 68 -1.47 -13.20 -4.78
C ALA A 68 -0.79 -12.13 -3.92
N ILE A 69 0.28 -11.57 -4.47
CA ILE A 69 1.01 -10.44 -3.91
C ILE A 69 0.79 -9.24 -4.81
N THR A 70 0.57 -8.08 -4.24
CA THR A 70 0.43 -6.84 -4.99
C THR A 70 1.17 -5.72 -4.29
N ILE A 71 1.93 -4.93 -5.03
CA ILE A 71 2.82 -3.92 -4.46
C ILE A 71 2.40 -2.53 -4.94
N SER A 72 2.24 -1.62 -4.01
CA SER A 72 1.78 -0.26 -4.27
C SER A 72 2.68 0.53 -5.22
N HIS A 73 4.01 0.42 -5.05
CA HIS A 73 4.99 1.19 -5.82
C HIS A 73 6.42 0.64 -5.65
N PRO A 74 7.41 1.09 -6.47
CA PRO A 74 8.76 0.53 -6.53
C PRO A 74 9.57 0.52 -5.22
N HIS A 75 9.33 1.41 -4.27
CA HIS A 75 10.09 1.42 -3.00
C HIS A 75 9.89 0.14 -2.18
N PHE A 76 8.79 -0.60 -2.41
CA PHE A 76 8.46 -1.82 -1.70
C PHE A 76 8.73 -3.11 -2.49
N TYR A 77 9.45 -3.03 -3.61
CA TYR A 77 9.74 -4.21 -4.47
C TYR A 77 10.80 -5.15 -3.90
N SER A 78 11.56 -4.77 -2.86
CA SER A 78 12.81 -5.37 -2.42
C SER A 78 12.82 -6.90 -2.38
N SER A 79 11.91 -7.52 -1.64
CA SER A 79 11.85 -8.97 -1.41
C SER A 79 10.61 -9.64 -1.99
N MET A 80 9.89 -8.96 -2.91
CA MET A 80 8.64 -9.48 -3.48
C MET A 80 8.80 -10.87 -4.12
N VAL A 81 9.97 -11.14 -4.73
CA VAL A 81 10.25 -12.43 -5.38
C VAL A 81 10.45 -13.55 -4.34
N GLU A 82 11.11 -13.25 -3.23
CA GLU A 82 11.26 -14.18 -2.11
C GLU A 82 9.90 -14.56 -1.52
N TRP A 83 9.05 -13.57 -1.30
CA TRP A 83 7.66 -13.81 -0.87
C TRP A 83 6.88 -14.63 -1.90
N ALA A 84 6.98 -14.29 -3.19
CA ALA A 84 6.33 -15.05 -4.26
C ALA A 84 6.71 -16.53 -4.26
N ARG A 85 8.00 -16.82 -4.14
CA ARG A 85 8.53 -18.20 -4.12
C ARG A 85 8.15 -18.98 -2.88
N ALA A 86 8.12 -18.32 -1.70
CA ALA A 86 7.77 -18.97 -0.44
C ALA A 86 6.31 -19.45 -0.39
N PHE A 87 5.42 -18.77 -1.13
CA PHE A 87 3.99 -19.07 -1.14
C PHE A 87 3.46 -19.57 -2.50
N ASP A 88 4.31 -19.70 -3.51
CA ASP A 88 3.91 -20.01 -4.90
C ASP A 88 2.81 -19.07 -5.41
N ALA A 89 2.98 -17.78 -5.16
CA ALA A 89 1.98 -16.75 -5.42
C ALA A 89 2.47 -15.75 -6.46
N PRO A 90 1.65 -15.34 -7.47
CA PRO A 90 2.05 -14.33 -8.44
C PRO A 90 2.15 -12.93 -7.79
N VAL A 91 3.09 -12.12 -8.30
CA VAL A 91 3.23 -10.71 -7.95
C VAL A 91 2.57 -9.86 -9.04
N ARG A 92 1.51 -9.13 -8.68
CA ARG A 92 0.74 -8.27 -9.59
C ARG A 92 1.26 -6.84 -9.53
N LEU A 93 1.95 -6.38 -10.58
CA LEU A 93 2.47 -5.01 -10.70
C LEU A 93 1.82 -4.29 -11.87
N HIS A 94 1.58 -2.98 -11.72
CA HIS A 94 1.11 -2.19 -12.85
C HIS A 94 2.22 -2.01 -13.89
N ALA A 95 1.92 -2.22 -15.18
CA ALA A 95 2.89 -2.21 -16.29
C ALA A 95 3.65 -0.88 -16.41
N ALA A 96 3.05 0.25 -16.03
CA ALA A 96 3.73 1.55 -16.03
C ALA A 96 4.92 1.64 -15.07
N ASN A 97 5.07 0.68 -14.15
CA ASN A 97 6.22 0.59 -13.24
C ASN A 97 7.25 -0.47 -13.68
N ARG A 98 7.10 -1.11 -14.86
CA ARG A 98 8.00 -2.17 -15.35
C ARG A 98 9.46 -1.75 -15.34
N ALA A 99 9.78 -0.52 -15.74
CA ALA A 99 11.13 0.00 -15.79
C ALA A 99 11.85 0.10 -14.43
N PHE A 100 11.10 0.06 -13.33
CA PHE A 100 11.63 0.11 -11.97
C PHE A 100 11.91 -1.27 -11.37
N VAL A 101 11.56 -2.35 -12.05
CA VAL A 101 11.82 -3.72 -11.59
C VAL A 101 13.30 -4.06 -11.85
N GLN A 102 14.10 -4.06 -10.77
CA GLN A 102 15.55 -4.33 -10.84
C GLN A 102 15.87 -5.83 -10.94
N ARG A 103 14.95 -6.69 -10.48
CA ARG A 103 15.10 -8.16 -10.48
C ARG A 103 13.90 -8.78 -11.18
N PRO A 104 13.91 -8.91 -12.52
CA PRO A 104 12.85 -9.61 -13.25
C PRO A 104 12.73 -11.07 -12.79
N ASP A 105 11.52 -11.56 -12.66
CA ASP A 105 11.22 -12.95 -12.27
C ASP A 105 9.92 -13.43 -12.94
N ALA A 106 9.81 -14.73 -13.18
CA ALA A 106 8.62 -15.33 -13.80
C ALA A 106 7.36 -15.19 -12.96
N ALA A 107 7.48 -15.02 -11.63
CA ALA A 107 6.35 -14.78 -10.73
C ALA A 107 5.73 -13.39 -10.91
N ILE A 108 6.41 -12.46 -11.62
CA ILE A 108 5.90 -11.08 -11.80
C ILE A 108 4.97 -11.04 -13.01
N GLU A 109 3.71 -10.75 -12.75
CA GLU A 109 2.68 -10.55 -13.76
C GLU A 109 2.27 -9.08 -13.81
N TYR A 110 2.34 -8.50 -15.02
CA TYR A 110 1.99 -7.10 -15.22
C TYR A 110 0.54 -6.95 -15.68
N TRP A 111 -0.14 -5.98 -15.09
CA TRP A 111 -1.48 -5.59 -15.50
C TRP A 111 -1.50 -4.15 -16.03
N GLU A 112 -2.49 -3.83 -16.84
CA GLU A 112 -2.69 -2.54 -17.50
C GLU A 112 -4.09 -2.00 -17.23
N GLY A 113 -4.31 -0.74 -17.58
CA GLY A 113 -5.59 -0.06 -17.36
C GLY A 113 -5.68 0.65 -16.02
N ASP A 114 -6.87 1.11 -15.68
CA ASP A 114 -7.09 1.92 -14.49
C ASP A 114 -7.42 1.08 -13.25
N THR A 115 -7.98 -0.11 -13.45
CA THR A 115 -8.37 -1.03 -12.36
C THR A 115 -8.13 -2.48 -12.72
N LEU A 116 -7.86 -3.31 -11.69
CA LEU A 116 -7.83 -4.77 -11.79
C LEU A 116 -8.58 -5.38 -10.61
N ALA A 117 -9.68 -6.06 -10.86
CA ALA A 117 -10.33 -6.89 -9.85
C ALA A 117 -9.51 -8.16 -9.62
N LEU A 118 -9.05 -8.39 -8.40
CA LEU A 118 -8.36 -9.63 -8.00
C LEU A 118 -9.36 -10.73 -7.64
N ASN A 119 -10.46 -10.33 -7.03
CA ASN A 119 -11.61 -11.17 -6.71
C ASN A 119 -12.86 -10.27 -6.52
N SER A 120 -13.96 -10.84 -6.00
CA SER A 120 -15.21 -10.09 -5.80
C SER A 120 -15.13 -8.98 -4.74
N GLU A 121 -14.13 -9.00 -3.86
CA GLU A 121 -13.99 -8.08 -2.74
C GLU A 121 -12.83 -7.10 -2.91
N VAL A 122 -11.81 -7.46 -3.71
CA VAL A 122 -10.54 -6.74 -3.78
C VAL A 122 -10.28 -6.23 -5.20
N THR A 123 -10.08 -4.92 -5.31
CA THR A 123 -9.77 -4.23 -6.56
C THR A 123 -8.50 -3.38 -6.40
N LEU A 124 -7.56 -3.52 -7.32
CA LEU A 124 -6.43 -2.61 -7.47
C LEU A 124 -6.85 -1.42 -8.31
N ILE A 125 -6.41 -0.22 -7.92
CA ILE A 125 -6.73 1.04 -8.59
C ILE A 125 -5.42 1.75 -8.89
N ARG A 126 -5.14 1.99 -10.18
CA ARG A 126 -3.99 2.81 -10.58
C ARG A 126 -4.29 4.27 -10.31
N CYS A 127 -3.48 4.89 -9.48
CA CYS A 127 -3.58 6.31 -9.13
C CYS A 127 -2.51 7.16 -9.81
N GLY A 128 -1.35 6.58 -10.11
CA GLY A 128 -0.18 7.34 -10.55
C GLY A 128 0.35 8.27 -9.45
N GLY A 129 0.89 9.42 -9.82
CA GLY A 129 1.40 10.43 -8.90
C GLY A 129 2.80 10.11 -8.40
N HIS A 130 2.93 9.39 -7.29
CA HIS A 130 4.22 9.06 -6.67
C HIS A 130 5.15 8.29 -7.63
N PHE A 131 4.61 7.29 -8.33
CA PHE A 131 5.20 6.67 -9.54
C PHE A 131 4.14 6.56 -10.63
N PRO A 132 4.51 6.38 -11.91
CA PRO A 132 3.55 6.28 -13.01
C PRO A 132 2.49 5.20 -12.83
N GLY A 133 2.87 4.06 -12.25
CA GLY A 133 2.01 2.92 -11.95
C GLY A 133 1.69 2.77 -10.46
N SER A 134 1.78 3.84 -9.66
CA SER A 134 1.38 3.79 -8.25
C SER A 134 -0.08 3.35 -8.12
N THR A 135 -0.29 2.37 -7.25
CA THR A 135 -1.56 1.67 -7.08
C THR A 135 -2.02 1.77 -5.64
N VAL A 136 -3.31 1.73 -5.42
CA VAL A 136 -3.94 1.50 -4.11
C VAL A 136 -4.82 0.25 -4.20
N LEU A 137 -5.07 -0.40 -3.06
CA LEU A 137 -5.95 -1.56 -2.98
C LEU A 137 -7.24 -1.15 -2.27
N HIS A 138 -8.38 -1.36 -2.93
CA HIS A 138 -9.70 -1.25 -2.33
C HIS A 138 -10.19 -2.63 -1.89
N TRP A 139 -10.57 -2.77 -0.62
CA TRP A 139 -11.19 -3.95 -0.06
C TRP A 139 -12.63 -3.62 0.39
N ALA A 140 -13.60 -4.04 -0.40
CA ALA A 140 -15.01 -3.69 -0.21
C ALA A 140 -15.62 -4.25 1.08
N ALA A 141 -15.22 -5.46 1.50
CA ALA A 141 -15.74 -6.11 2.70
C ALA A 141 -15.17 -5.54 4.01
N GLY A 142 -14.04 -4.80 3.94
CA GLY A 142 -13.40 -4.20 5.11
C GLY A 142 -14.27 -3.14 5.80
N ALA A 143 -13.89 -2.74 7.01
CA ALA A 143 -14.64 -1.80 7.85
C ALA A 143 -16.11 -2.21 8.07
N GLY A 144 -16.36 -3.52 8.16
CA GLY A 144 -17.73 -4.07 8.29
C GLY A 144 -18.60 -3.80 7.05
N GLY A 145 -18.02 -3.89 5.85
CA GLY A 145 -18.70 -3.67 4.57
C GLY A 145 -18.77 -2.20 4.13
N ARG A 146 -18.14 -1.27 4.86
CA ARG A 146 -18.06 0.15 4.46
C ARG A 146 -16.86 0.44 3.56
N GLY A 147 -15.99 -0.55 3.36
CA GLY A 147 -14.81 -0.47 2.51
C GLY A 147 -13.57 0.09 3.21
N VAL A 148 -12.43 -0.40 2.76
CA VAL A 148 -11.09 -0.03 3.22
C VAL A 148 -10.23 0.32 2.01
N LEU A 149 -9.35 1.30 2.14
CA LEU A 149 -8.34 1.64 1.17
C LEU A 149 -6.94 1.43 1.76
N LEU A 150 -6.09 0.60 1.11
CA LEU A 150 -4.68 0.40 1.45
C LEU A 150 -3.84 1.20 0.46
N THR A 151 -2.97 2.10 0.92
CA THR A 151 -2.48 3.17 0.05
C THR A 151 -0.97 3.25 -0.15
N GLY A 152 -0.18 2.53 0.64
CA GLY A 152 1.28 2.72 0.62
C GLY A 152 1.64 4.21 0.76
N ASP A 153 2.47 4.73 -0.15
CA ASP A 153 2.89 6.12 -0.20
C ASP A 153 2.03 7.02 -1.11
N THR A 154 1.13 6.44 -1.89
CA THR A 154 0.29 7.20 -2.84
C THR A 154 -0.59 8.22 -2.11
N ILE A 155 -1.16 7.82 -0.97
CA ILE A 155 -1.91 8.67 -0.04
C ILE A 155 -1.36 8.41 1.35
N TYR A 156 -0.49 9.29 1.82
CA TYR A 156 0.25 9.09 3.07
C TYR A 156 -0.51 9.64 4.26
N VAL A 157 -0.76 8.81 5.27
CA VAL A 157 -1.40 9.22 6.51
C VAL A 157 -0.42 9.97 7.39
N VAL A 158 -0.63 11.26 7.60
CA VAL A 158 0.24 12.12 8.41
C VAL A 158 -0.02 11.98 9.92
N SER A 159 0.77 12.65 10.76
CA SER A 159 0.64 12.55 12.22
C SER A 159 -0.72 13.02 12.74
N ASP A 160 -1.33 14.04 12.15
CA ASP A 160 -2.73 14.38 12.36
C ASP A 160 -3.61 13.44 11.51
N ARG A 161 -4.15 12.37 12.11
CA ARG A 161 -4.95 11.35 11.45
C ARG A 161 -6.23 11.84 10.77
N ARG A 162 -6.55 13.13 10.87
CA ARG A 162 -7.66 13.77 10.13
C ARG A 162 -7.26 14.14 8.71
N TYR A 163 -5.95 14.00 8.35
CA TYR A 163 -5.39 14.42 7.07
C TYR A 163 -4.46 13.39 6.46
N ALA A 164 -4.26 13.52 5.15
CA ALA A 164 -3.29 12.80 4.35
C ALA A 164 -2.39 13.78 3.58
N SER A 165 -1.25 13.30 3.07
CA SER A 165 -0.30 14.03 2.23
C SER A 165 -0.08 13.31 0.91
N PHE A 166 0.41 14.05 -0.09
CA PHE A 166 0.62 13.60 -1.46
C PHE A 166 1.99 14.10 -1.94
N MET A 167 3.01 13.24 -1.92
CA MET A 167 4.38 13.65 -2.21
C MET A 167 4.92 12.94 -3.46
N PHE A 168 5.70 13.67 -4.24
CA PHE A 168 6.58 13.07 -5.24
C PHE A 168 7.77 12.37 -4.56
N SER A 169 8.35 13.02 -3.55
CA SER A 169 9.45 12.44 -2.76
C SER A 169 9.28 12.81 -1.29
N TYR A 170 9.12 11.81 -0.43
CA TYR A 170 9.08 12.01 1.03
C TYR A 170 10.44 12.40 1.60
N PRO A 171 11.57 11.73 1.26
CA PRO A 171 12.89 12.09 1.79
C PRO A 171 13.32 13.51 1.42
N ASN A 172 12.95 13.98 0.24
CA ASN A 172 13.31 15.33 -0.24
C ASN A 172 12.21 16.38 -0.02
N LEU A 173 11.08 15.98 0.58
CA LEU A 173 9.93 16.86 0.85
C LEU A 173 9.38 17.56 -0.40
N ILE A 174 9.43 16.88 -1.56
CA ILE A 174 8.93 17.41 -2.83
C ILE A 174 7.46 17.07 -2.98
N PRO A 175 6.56 18.06 -3.08
CA PRO A 175 5.13 17.84 -3.24
C PRO A 175 4.78 17.31 -4.64
N LEU A 176 3.66 16.60 -4.76
CA LEU A 176 3.03 16.35 -6.05
C LEU A 176 2.38 17.63 -6.59
N PRO A 177 2.37 17.82 -7.92
CA PRO A 177 1.60 18.91 -8.52
C PRO A 177 0.10 18.70 -8.36
N GLY A 178 -0.66 19.79 -8.30
CA GLY A 178 -2.10 19.74 -8.08
C GLY A 178 -2.87 18.89 -9.11
N SER A 179 -2.39 18.77 -10.35
CA SER A 179 -2.98 17.90 -11.37
C SER A 179 -2.87 16.43 -11.01
N ALA A 180 -1.72 15.98 -10.51
CA ALA A 180 -1.51 14.59 -10.07
C ALA A 180 -2.39 14.27 -8.84
N ILE A 181 -2.50 15.20 -7.88
CA ILE A 181 -3.36 15.02 -6.70
C ILE A 181 -4.84 14.89 -7.12
N ARG A 182 -5.31 15.71 -8.06
CA ARG A 182 -6.67 15.57 -8.61
C ARG A 182 -6.87 14.22 -9.30
N GLY A 183 -5.86 13.74 -10.05
CA GLY A 183 -5.87 12.41 -10.67
C GLY A 183 -6.04 11.29 -9.65
N ILE A 184 -5.27 11.32 -8.54
CA ILE A 184 -5.40 10.35 -7.45
C ILE A 184 -6.82 10.34 -6.86
N VAL A 185 -7.35 11.54 -6.54
CA VAL A 185 -8.71 11.65 -5.96
C VAL A 185 -9.77 11.16 -6.93
N SER A 186 -9.64 11.50 -8.22
CA SER A 186 -10.57 11.03 -9.27
C SER A 186 -10.55 9.51 -9.43
N ALA A 187 -9.37 8.90 -9.38
CA ALA A 187 -9.23 7.44 -9.51
C ALA A 187 -9.95 6.65 -8.41
N ILE A 188 -9.92 7.16 -7.16
CA ILE A 188 -10.56 6.50 -6.02
C ILE A 188 -12.02 6.94 -5.79
N GLU A 189 -12.49 7.94 -6.52
CA GLU A 189 -13.85 8.52 -6.33
C GLU A 189 -14.97 7.47 -6.46
N PRO A 190 -14.97 6.55 -7.44
CA PRO A 190 -16.02 5.55 -7.58
C PRO A 190 -16.11 4.54 -6.43
N PHE A 191 -15.09 4.45 -5.57
CA PHE A 191 -14.99 3.43 -4.55
C PHE A 191 -15.44 3.96 -3.18
N ALA A 192 -16.28 3.20 -2.50
CA ALA A 192 -16.68 3.50 -1.12
C ALA A 192 -15.63 2.97 -0.15
N PHE A 193 -15.13 3.81 0.75
CA PHE A 193 -14.27 3.40 1.85
C PHE A 193 -14.40 4.34 3.05
N ASP A 194 -14.45 3.74 4.22
CA ASP A 194 -14.56 4.43 5.51
C ASP A 194 -13.22 4.47 6.26
N ARG A 195 -12.32 3.51 5.97
CA ARG A 195 -10.98 3.43 6.56
C ARG A 195 -9.90 3.49 5.53
N LEU A 196 -8.73 3.98 5.96
CA LEU A 196 -7.54 4.02 5.13
C LEU A 196 -6.33 3.58 5.95
N TYR A 197 -5.56 2.65 5.42
CA TYR A 197 -4.31 2.15 5.99
C TYR A 197 -3.13 2.52 5.11
N GLY A 198 -2.17 3.26 5.69
CA GLY A 198 -0.88 3.57 5.07
C GLY A 198 0.16 2.46 5.27
N GLY A 199 1.34 2.68 4.73
CA GLY A 199 2.46 1.72 4.71
C GLY A 199 3.15 1.48 6.07
N TRP A 200 2.77 2.13 7.16
CA TRP A 200 3.36 1.97 8.49
C TRP A 200 2.31 1.68 9.55
N PHE A 201 2.72 0.98 10.62
CA PHE A 201 1.87 0.85 11.79
C PHE A 201 1.46 2.23 12.32
N GLU A 202 0.28 2.35 12.92
CA GLU A 202 -0.29 3.60 13.43
C GLU A 202 -0.64 4.65 12.34
N ARG A 203 -0.31 4.43 11.06
CA ARG A 203 -0.70 5.32 9.96
C ARG A 203 -2.06 4.92 9.39
N VAL A 204 -3.13 5.15 10.18
CA VAL A 204 -4.50 4.73 9.88
C VAL A 204 -5.48 5.90 10.07
N ILE A 205 -6.38 6.10 9.13
CA ILE A 205 -7.59 6.91 9.29
C ILE A 205 -8.74 5.93 9.53
N ARG A 206 -9.29 5.92 10.75
CA ARG A 206 -10.20 4.86 11.21
C ARG A 206 -11.66 5.06 10.82
N GLN A 207 -12.06 6.26 10.40
CA GLN A 207 -13.42 6.60 9.98
C GLN A 207 -13.42 7.82 9.07
N ASP A 208 -14.43 7.98 8.24
CA ASP A 208 -14.60 9.10 7.31
C ASP A 208 -13.39 9.31 6.39
N ALA A 209 -12.68 8.21 6.04
CA ALA A 209 -11.41 8.31 5.33
C ALA A 209 -11.55 8.94 3.94
N LYS A 210 -12.63 8.67 3.21
CA LYS A 210 -12.88 9.28 1.89
C LYS A 210 -12.99 10.80 1.99
N GLN A 211 -13.74 11.29 2.99
CA GLN A 211 -13.85 12.73 3.25
C GLN A 211 -12.53 13.34 3.70
N ALA A 212 -11.75 12.61 4.53
CA ALA A 212 -10.43 13.05 4.97
C ALA A 212 -9.46 13.20 3.78
N VAL A 213 -9.44 12.27 2.84
CA VAL A 213 -8.62 12.34 1.61
C VAL A 213 -9.04 13.53 0.76
N THR A 214 -10.34 13.70 0.50
CA THR A 214 -10.85 14.81 -0.32
C THR A 214 -10.50 16.18 0.30
N ARG A 215 -10.74 16.33 1.60
CA ARG A 215 -10.39 17.55 2.35
C ARG A 215 -8.88 17.83 2.31
N SER A 216 -8.08 16.77 2.45
CA SER A 216 -6.61 16.86 2.40
C SER A 216 -6.11 17.32 1.04
N ALA A 217 -6.64 16.74 -0.04
CA ALA A 217 -6.29 17.11 -1.40
C ALA A 217 -6.60 18.59 -1.69
N GLN A 218 -7.78 19.05 -1.30
CA GLN A 218 -8.16 20.47 -1.45
C GLN A 218 -7.23 21.42 -0.68
N ARG A 219 -6.92 21.07 0.59
CA ARG A 219 -6.01 21.84 1.43
C ARG A 219 -4.60 21.88 0.84
N TYR A 220 -4.11 20.71 0.39
CA TYR A 220 -2.77 20.56 -0.16
C TYR A 220 -2.61 21.36 -1.47
N ILE A 221 -3.57 21.23 -2.40
CA ILE A 221 -3.57 21.97 -3.67
C ILE A 221 -3.55 23.46 -3.42
N ARG A 222 -4.37 23.98 -2.48
CA ARG A 222 -4.33 25.39 -2.11
C ARG A 222 -2.95 25.81 -1.62
N ALA A 223 -2.36 25.06 -0.68
CA ALA A 223 -1.06 25.39 -0.10
C ALA A 223 0.08 25.48 -1.12
N ILE A 224 0.08 24.62 -2.16
CA ILE A 224 1.12 24.63 -3.20
C ILE A 224 0.83 25.65 -4.32
N GLN A 225 -0.39 26.18 -4.44
CA GLN A 225 -0.81 27.16 -5.44
C GLN A 225 -0.80 28.61 -4.92
N GLU A 226 -0.96 28.79 -3.63
CA GLU A 226 -0.87 30.12 -3.02
C GLU A 226 0.58 30.61 -3.13
N ARG A 227 0.81 31.61 -3.99
CA ARG A 227 2.05 32.39 -3.92
C ARG A 227 2.09 33.06 -2.57
N PRO A 228 3.25 33.08 -1.85
CA PRO A 228 3.38 33.95 -0.69
C PRO A 228 3.00 35.37 -1.13
N GLN A 229 2.05 35.97 -0.45
CA GLN A 229 1.82 37.40 -0.62
C GLN A 229 3.14 38.06 -0.24
N ASN A 230 3.81 38.70 -1.20
CA ASN A 230 4.99 39.50 -0.95
C ASN A 230 4.59 40.57 0.06
N THR A 231 4.97 40.41 1.31
CA THR A 231 5.03 41.46 2.30
C THR A 231 6.32 42.25 2.13
#